data_3c41876aa05bb51520343a6112363f2f
#
_entry.id   3c41876aa05bb51520343a6112363f2f
#
_cell.length_a   1.000
_cell.length_b   1.000
_cell.length_c   1.000
_cell.angle_alpha   90.00
_cell.angle_beta   90.00
_cell.angle_gamma   90.00
#
_symmetry.space_group_name_H-M   'P 1'
#
loop_
_entity.id
_entity.type
_entity.pdbx_description
1 polymer ?
#
loop_
_entity_poly.entity_id
_entity_poly.type
_entity_poly.pdbx_seq_one_letter_code
_entity_poly.pdbx_strand_id
1 'polypeptide(L)'
;MRAAAPRRGSIVLNDVTKSFRAYHARSVKETLIRITRGQPLTERRPVLKGIDLEVAPGERLGILGRNGAGKSTLFRIISNILHADSGIVEVTGRVSPLIEVTAGIVIDMTGRENIGLIAALLGLSRRQVAERFDTIVEFAGIRDFLDTPARYYSSGMQARLGFSVGVHVDADILLVDEALAVGDADFQAKCIAKMEELSGLGVTIVVVFPTPV
;
A
#
# COMPACT_ATOMS: atom_id res chain seq x y z
N MET A 1 14.44 10.77 -29.79
CA MET A 1 13.04 11.00 -29.38
C MET A 1 13.06 11.60 -27.99
N ARG A 2 12.57 12.83 -27.81
CA ARG A 2 12.41 13.41 -26.47
C ARG A 2 11.27 12.66 -25.80
N ALA A 3 11.54 11.97 -24.68
CA ALA A 3 10.49 11.41 -23.84
C ALA A 3 9.52 12.55 -23.48
N ALA A 4 8.24 12.35 -23.72
CA ALA A 4 7.21 13.28 -23.28
C ALA A 4 7.32 13.43 -21.76
N ALA A 5 7.17 14.68 -21.25
CA ALA A 5 7.21 14.93 -19.82
C ALA A 5 6.22 14.00 -19.10
N PRO A 6 6.62 13.33 -18.01
CA PRO A 6 5.77 12.38 -17.31
C PRO A 6 4.48 13.08 -16.85
N ARG A 7 3.33 12.53 -17.24
CA ARG A 7 2.02 13.05 -16.86
C ARG A 7 1.63 12.55 -15.48
N ARG A 8 0.88 13.33 -14.70
CA ARG A 8 0.36 12.89 -13.40
C ARG A 8 -0.36 11.56 -13.53
N GLY A 9 -0.06 10.62 -12.64
CA GLY A 9 -0.60 9.27 -12.65
C GLY A 9 0.27 8.25 -13.39
N SER A 10 1.49 8.60 -13.84
CA SER A 10 2.40 7.65 -14.49
C SER A 10 3.37 7.01 -13.51
N ILE A 11 3.73 5.75 -13.80
CA ILE A 11 4.76 4.97 -13.10
C ILE A 11 5.73 4.44 -14.15
N VAL A 12 7.03 4.69 -13.98
CA VAL A 12 8.09 4.13 -14.84
C VAL A 12 9.18 3.54 -13.96
N LEU A 13 9.45 2.27 -14.15
CA LEU A 13 10.53 1.53 -13.51
C LEU A 13 11.44 0.96 -14.59
N ASN A 14 12.76 1.17 -14.47
CA ASN A 14 13.73 0.62 -15.39
C ASN A 14 14.83 -0.09 -14.59
N ASP A 15 15.01 -1.37 -14.85
CA ASP A 15 16.01 -2.26 -14.23
C ASP A 15 16.06 -2.15 -12.70
N VAL A 16 14.87 -2.08 -12.07
CA VAL A 16 14.75 -1.88 -10.61
C VAL A 16 15.11 -3.17 -9.88
N THR A 17 16.10 -3.07 -8.98
CA THR A 17 16.51 -4.18 -8.11
C THR A 17 16.33 -3.86 -6.64
N LYS A 18 16.07 -4.90 -5.83
CA LYS A 18 16.01 -4.80 -4.38
C LYS A 18 16.43 -6.09 -3.72
N SER A 19 17.33 -5.99 -2.75
CA SER A 19 17.79 -7.12 -1.93
C SER A 19 17.66 -6.78 -0.45
N PHE A 20 17.38 -7.78 0.36
CA PHE A 20 17.38 -7.66 1.81
C PHE A 20 18.49 -8.49 2.43
N ARG A 21 19.04 -8.01 3.54
CA ARG A 21 19.99 -8.78 4.33
C ARG A 21 19.23 -9.80 5.20
N ALA A 22 19.45 -11.07 4.96
CA ALA A 22 18.98 -12.13 5.83
C ALA A 22 20.09 -12.49 6.82
N TYR A 23 19.77 -12.45 8.12
CA TYR A 23 20.70 -12.87 9.17
C TYR A 23 20.54 -14.38 9.39
N HIS A 24 21.62 -15.14 9.27
CA HIS A 24 21.60 -16.59 9.47
C HIS A 24 21.76 -17.00 10.92
N ALA A 25 22.32 -16.13 11.77
CA ALA A 25 22.55 -16.44 13.18
C ALA A 25 21.36 -15.95 14.03
N ARG A 26 20.70 -16.90 14.71
CA ARG A 26 19.59 -16.63 15.64
C ARG A 26 20.03 -16.50 17.10
N SER A 27 21.30 -16.84 17.41
CA SER A 27 21.87 -16.79 18.76
C SER A 27 23.32 -16.36 18.75
N VAL A 28 23.80 -15.84 19.90
CA VAL A 28 25.23 -15.48 20.10
C VAL A 28 26.15 -16.64 19.85
N LYS A 29 25.76 -17.85 20.30
CA LYS A 29 26.54 -19.11 20.12
C LYS A 29 26.67 -19.45 18.62
N GLU A 30 25.62 -19.32 17.86
CA GLU A 30 25.61 -19.57 16.41
C GLU A 30 26.45 -18.54 15.65
N THR A 31 26.41 -17.29 16.10
CA THR A 31 27.24 -16.20 15.56
C THR A 31 28.73 -16.51 15.73
N LEU A 32 29.16 -16.93 16.96
CA LEU A 32 30.54 -17.31 17.25
C LEU A 32 31.01 -18.50 16.39
N ILE A 33 30.17 -19.55 16.25
CA ILE A 33 30.49 -20.71 15.43
C ILE A 33 30.67 -20.35 13.97
N ARG A 34 29.83 -19.43 13.43
CA ARG A 34 29.97 -18.97 12.06
C ARG A 34 31.23 -18.13 11.83
N ILE A 35 31.56 -17.24 12.77
CA ILE A 35 32.79 -16.45 12.73
C ILE A 35 34.02 -17.37 12.73
N THR A 36 34.09 -18.36 13.60
CA THR A 36 35.22 -19.30 13.68
C THR A 36 35.33 -20.19 12.44
N ARG A 37 34.23 -20.41 11.70
CA ARG A 37 34.21 -21.18 10.45
C ARG A 37 34.37 -20.31 9.20
N GLY A 38 34.59 -19.00 9.35
CA GLY A 38 34.70 -18.07 8.22
C GLY A 38 33.41 -17.94 7.37
N GLN A 39 32.25 -18.31 7.94
CA GLN A 39 30.99 -18.27 7.21
C GLN A 39 30.34 -16.90 7.32
N PRO A 40 29.69 -16.40 6.24
CA PRO A 40 29.04 -15.12 6.28
C PRO A 40 27.88 -15.11 7.29
N LEU A 41 27.82 -14.04 8.10
CA LEU A 41 26.75 -13.83 9.07
C LEU A 41 25.45 -13.35 8.40
N THR A 42 25.59 -12.76 7.24
CA THR A 42 24.48 -12.20 6.47
C THR A 42 24.56 -12.65 5.02
N GLU A 43 23.42 -12.96 4.45
CA GLU A 43 23.26 -13.22 3.01
C GLU A 43 22.35 -12.15 2.40
N ARG A 44 22.72 -11.65 1.23
CA ARG A 44 21.82 -10.79 0.46
C ARG A 44 20.84 -11.68 -0.31
N ARG A 45 19.56 -11.53 -0.02
CA ARG A 45 18.48 -12.19 -0.75
C ARG A 45 17.86 -11.19 -1.73
N PRO A 46 18.04 -11.38 -3.03
CA PRO A 46 17.40 -10.55 -4.04
C PRO A 46 15.90 -10.84 -4.05
N VAL A 47 15.10 -9.77 -3.97
CA VAL A 47 13.63 -9.82 -4.00
C VAL A 47 13.12 -9.28 -5.32
N LEU A 48 13.64 -8.13 -5.78
CA LEU A 48 13.40 -7.63 -7.13
C LEU A 48 14.67 -7.77 -7.95
N LYS A 49 14.54 -8.24 -9.18
CA LYS A 49 15.67 -8.65 -10.03
C LYS A 49 15.54 -8.03 -11.42
N GLY A 50 15.79 -6.71 -11.53
CA GLY A 50 15.68 -6.00 -12.80
C GLY A 50 14.21 -5.93 -13.25
N ILE A 51 13.41 -5.14 -12.55
CA ILE A 51 12.00 -4.95 -12.89
C ILE A 51 11.86 -3.75 -13.82
N ASP A 52 11.29 -4.00 -15.00
CA ASP A 52 10.85 -2.98 -15.94
C ASP A 52 9.33 -2.93 -15.90
N LEU A 53 8.77 -1.74 -15.72
CA LEU A 53 7.33 -1.52 -15.66
C LEU A 53 7.01 -0.10 -16.13
N GLU A 54 6.05 0.03 -17.02
CA GLU A 54 5.49 1.30 -17.43
C GLU A 54 3.98 1.26 -17.27
N VAL A 55 3.42 2.24 -16.55
CA VAL A 55 1.97 2.39 -16.35
C VAL A 55 1.59 3.80 -16.76
N ALA A 56 0.71 3.90 -17.75
CA ALA A 56 0.22 5.17 -18.24
C ALA A 56 -0.81 5.81 -17.26
N PRO A 57 -0.98 7.14 -17.28
CA PRO A 57 -2.03 7.80 -16.53
C PRO A 57 -3.43 7.24 -16.82
N GLY A 58 -4.19 6.92 -15.77
CA GLY A 58 -5.53 6.35 -15.86
C GLY A 58 -5.57 4.85 -16.23
N GLU A 59 -4.42 4.21 -16.37
CA GLU A 59 -4.33 2.77 -16.65
C GLU A 59 -4.72 1.94 -15.42
N ARG A 60 -5.29 0.75 -15.69
CA ARG A 60 -5.54 -0.28 -14.67
C ARG A 60 -4.59 -1.44 -14.89
N LEU A 61 -3.73 -1.70 -13.92
CA LEU A 61 -2.76 -2.78 -13.98
C LEU A 61 -3.02 -3.81 -12.87
N GLY A 62 -3.10 -5.07 -13.26
CA GLY A 62 -3.13 -6.21 -12.34
C GLY A 62 -1.77 -6.89 -12.27
N ILE A 63 -1.20 -7.01 -11.07
CA ILE A 63 0.05 -7.73 -10.81
C ILE A 63 -0.27 -9.08 -10.16
N LEU A 64 0.01 -10.16 -10.87
CA LEU A 64 -0.19 -11.52 -10.38
C LEU A 64 1.14 -12.12 -9.91
N GLY A 65 1.12 -12.86 -8.82
CA GLY A 65 2.32 -13.56 -8.36
C GLY A 65 2.15 -14.27 -7.03
N ARG A 66 3.00 -15.29 -6.81
CA ARG A 66 3.01 -16.09 -5.58
C ARG A 66 3.34 -15.22 -4.35
N ASN A 67 2.95 -15.70 -3.16
CA ASN A 67 3.38 -15.08 -1.91
C ASN A 67 4.90 -15.09 -1.80
N GLY A 68 5.49 -13.94 -1.39
CA GLY A 68 6.94 -13.75 -1.36
C GLY A 68 7.61 -13.40 -2.71
N ALA A 69 6.85 -13.21 -3.79
CA ALA A 69 7.40 -12.82 -5.10
C ALA A 69 7.92 -11.36 -5.17
N GLY A 70 7.73 -10.57 -4.11
CA GLY A 70 8.20 -9.18 -4.06
C GLY A 70 7.14 -8.12 -4.35
N LYS A 71 5.86 -8.50 -4.53
CA LYS A 71 4.76 -7.59 -4.85
C LYS A 71 4.64 -6.41 -3.87
N SER A 72 4.57 -6.68 -2.58
CA SER A 72 4.51 -5.63 -1.55
C SER A 72 5.80 -4.80 -1.49
N THR A 73 6.97 -5.39 -1.83
CA THR A 73 8.22 -4.65 -1.95
C THR A 73 8.16 -3.65 -3.12
N LEU A 74 7.63 -4.09 -4.26
CA LEU A 74 7.42 -3.24 -5.42
C LEU A 74 6.49 -2.06 -5.08
N PHE A 75 5.36 -2.32 -4.43
CA PHE A 75 4.43 -1.28 -3.99
C PHE A 75 5.07 -0.27 -3.03
N ARG A 76 5.88 -0.75 -2.05
CA ARG A 76 6.61 0.13 -1.14
C ARG A 76 7.63 1.01 -1.87
N ILE A 77 8.23 0.51 -2.97
CA ILE A 77 9.13 1.32 -3.81
C ILE A 77 8.34 2.36 -4.59
N ILE A 78 7.23 1.99 -5.24
CA ILE A 78 6.37 2.93 -5.98
C ILE A 78 5.81 4.01 -5.04
N SER A 79 5.48 3.65 -3.78
CA SER A 79 5.00 4.59 -2.75
C SER A 79 6.11 5.44 -2.11
N ASN A 80 7.37 5.28 -2.54
CA ASN A 80 8.54 5.94 -1.95
C ASN A 80 8.75 5.67 -0.44
N ILE A 81 8.20 4.55 0.05
CA ILE A 81 8.42 4.05 1.42
C ILE A 81 9.76 3.32 1.51
N LEU A 82 10.17 2.70 0.41
CA LEU A 82 11.40 1.93 0.30
C LEU A 82 12.18 2.35 -0.94
N HIS A 83 13.49 2.55 -0.81
CA HIS A 83 14.34 2.86 -1.97
C HIS A 83 14.82 1.58 -2.66
N ALA A 84 14.88 1.62 -4.00
CA ALA A 84 15.54 0.59 -4.79
C ALA A 84 17.05 0.54 -4.49
N ASP A 85 17.70 -0.61 -4.72
CA ASP A 85 19.15 -0.73 -4.61
C ASP A 85 19.83 -0.26 -5.90
N SER A 86 19.17 -0.45 -7.05
CA SER A 86 19.58 0.09 -8.35
C SER A 86 18.40 0.22 -9.29
N GLY A 87 18.60 0.86 -10.44
CA GLY A 87 17.58 1.15 -11.42
C GLY A 87 16.96 2.54 -11.26
N ILE A 88 16.00 2.85 -12.12
CA ILE A 88 15.32 4.15 -12.15
C ILE A 88 13.87 3.92 -11.71
N VAL A 89 13.39 4.77 -10.80
CA VAL A 89 12.00 4.80 -10.32
C VAL A 89 11.46 6.20 -10.52
N GLU A 90 10.53 6.36 -11.43
CA GLU A 90 9.86 7.63 -11.70
C GLU A 90 8.35 7.46 -11.48
N VAL A 91 7.83 8.12 -10.46
CA VAL A 91 6.39 8.13 -10.12
C VAL A 91 5.92 9.57 -10.11
N THR A 92 4.93 9.89 -10.94
CA THR A 92 4.45 11.26 -11.10
C THR A 92 3.02 11.38 -10.60
N GLY A 93 2.84 12.18 -9.55
CA GLY A 93 1.54 12.38 -8.91
C GLY A 93 1.51 11.91 -7.48
N ARG A 94 0.33 12.06 -6.86
CA ARG A 94 0.09 11.63 -5.48
C ARG A 94 -0.30 10.15 -5.47
N VAL A 95 0.44 9.35 -4.72
CA VAL A 95 0.16 7.92 -4.51
C VAL A 95 -0.64 7.73 -3.23
N SER A 96 -1.77 7.02 -3.30
CA SER A 96 -2.49 6.50 -2.14
C SER A 96 -2.24 4.98 -2.04
N PRO A 97 -1.35 4.54 -1.14
CA PRO A 97 -1.09 3.13 -0.95
C PRO A 97 -2.12 2.53 -0.01
N LEU A 98 -2.98 1.66 -0.52
CA LEU A 98 -3.86 0.80 0.27
C LEU A 98 -3.15 -0.53 0.62
N ILE A 99 -1.90 -0.41 1.05
CA ILE A 99 -1.07 -1.51 1.51
C ILE A 99 -1.17 -1.54 3.02
N GLU A 100 -1.50 -2.71 3.60
CA GLU A 100 -1.62 -2.83 5.05
C GLU A 100 -2.56 -1.74 5.64
N VAL A 101 -3.77 -1.65 5.13
CA VAL A 101 -4.78 -0.61 5.41
C VAL A 101 -5.01 -0.40 6.92
N THR A 102 -4.68 -1.41 7.73
CA THR A 102 -4.76 -1.36 9.18
C THR A 102 -3.50 -0.82 9.85
N ALA A 103 -2.36 -0.74 9.14
CA ALA A 103 -1.08 -0.32 9.72
C ALA A 103 -1.07 1.14 10.22
N GLY A 104 -1.95 1.98 9.67
CA GLY A 104 -2.12 3.37 10.12
C GLY A 104 -3.08 3.55 11.30
N ILE A 105 -3.72 2.47 11.77
CA ILE A 105 -4.71 2.53 12.85
C ILE A 105 -4.00 2.50 14.22
N VAL A 106 -4.26 3.51 15.02
CA VAL A 106 -3.84 3.56 16.41
C VAL A 106 -4.99 3.00 17.27
N ILE A 107 -4.77 1.85 17.88
CA ILE A 107 -5.82 1.08 18.57
C ILE A 107 -6.40 1.81 19.78
N ASP A 108 -5.64 2.73 20.39
CA ASP A 108 -6.07 3.53 21.55
C ASP A 108 -6.90 4.76 21.17
N MET A 109 -6.89 5.13 19.89
CA MET A 109 -7.68 6.23 19.34
C MET A 109 -9.06 5.73 18.91
N THR A 110 -10.04 6.63 18.95
CA THR A 110 -11.39 6.39 18.40
C THR A 110 -11.37 6.30 16.88
N GLY A 111 -12.47 5.80 16.27
CA GLY A 111 -12.63 5.80 14.81
C GLY A 111 -12.50 7.20 14.23
N ARG A 112 -13.09 8.20 14.89
CA ARG A 112 -13.01 9.62 14.50
C ARG A 112 -11.58 10.12 14.45
N GLU A 113 -10.81 9.86 15.49
CA GLU A 113 -9.41 10.29 15.57
C GLU A 113 -8.54 9.56 14.54
N ASN A 114 -8.78 8.27 14.33
CA ASN A 114 -8.09 7.49 13.32
C ASN A 114 -8.38 7.99 11.89
N ILE A 115 -9.62 8.37 11.57
CA ILE A 115 -9.92 9.02 10.28
C ILE A 115 -9.04 10.26 10.08
N GLY A 116 -8.99 11.13 11.09
CA GLY A 116 -8.16 12.35 11.04
C GLY A 116 -6.67 12.05 10.87
N LEU A 117 -6.16 11.08 11.61
CA LEU A 117 -4.76 10.67 11.58
C LEU A 117 -4.37 10.07 10.22
N ILE A 118 -5.13 9.06 9.75
CA ILE A 118 -4.83 8.39 8.48
C ILE A 118 -4.95 9.37 7.31
N ALA A 119 -5.98 10.20 7.29
CA ALA A 119 -6.16 11.21 6.26
C ALA A 119 -5.02 12.23 6.23
N ALA A 120 -4.52 12.64 7.41
CA ALA A 120 -3.37 13.53 7.52
C ALA A 120 -2.07 12.85 7.02
N LEU A 121 -1.85 11.57 7.35
CA LEU A 121 -0.72 10.78 6.85
C LEU A 121 -0.75 10.65 5.32
N LEU A 122 -1.95 10.57 4.75
CA LEU A 122 -2.17 10.54 3.30
C LEU A 122 -2.17 11.94 2.66
N GLY A 123 -1.87 12.99 3.45
CA GLY A 123 -1.67 14.35 2.97
C GLY A 123 -2.93 15.19 2.78
N LEU A 124 -4.06 14.80 3.39
CA LEU A 124 -5.25 15.66 3.45
C LEU A 124 -5.09 16.76 4.50
N SER A 125 -5.50 17.97 4.16
CA SER A 125 -5.63 19.07 5.11
C SER A 125 -6.84 18.85 6.03
N ARG A 126 -6.86 19.49 7.19
CA ARG A 126 -7.99 19.44 8.13
C ARG A 126 -9.32 19.82 7.48
N ARG A 127 -9.31 20.79 6.57
CA ARG A 127 -10.49 21.21 5.83
C ARG A 127 -11.01 20.09 4.91
N GLN A 128 -10.12 19.47 4.14
CA GLN A 128 -10.47 18.36 3.25
C GLN A 128 -11.00 17.14 4.04
N VAL A 129 -10.42 16.86 5.22
CA VAL A 129 -10.94 15.82 6.11
C VAL A 129 -12.36 16.15 6.56
N ALA A 130 -12.62 17.37 7.01
CA ALA A 130 -13.95 17.78 7.44
C ALA A 130 -15.01 17.71 6.31
N GLU A 131 -14.64 18.11 5.10
CA GLU A 131 -15.50 18.03 3.92
C GLU A 131 -15.88 16.59 3.51
N ARG A 132 -15.05 15.60 3.81
CA ARG A 132 -15.21 14.19 3.42
C ARG A 132 -15.58 13.27 4.57
N PHE A 133 -15.59 13.79 5.78
CA PHE A 133 -15.71 12.98 7.00
C PHE A 133 -16.96 12.11 7.00
N ASP A 134 -18.12 12.69 6.75
CA ASP A 134 -19.39 11.94 6.74
C ASP A 134 -19.43 10.88 5.63
N THR A 135 -18.89 11.20 4.45
CA THR A 135 -18.79 10.23 3.34
C THR A 135 -17.89 9.05 3.70
N ILE A 136 -16.75 9.32 4.35
CA ILE A 136 -15.83 8.26 4.82
C ILE A 136 -16.52 7.39 5.87
N VAL A 137 -17.21 7.99 6.84
CA VAL A 137 -17.91 7.26 7.92
C VAL A 137 -19.03 6.38 7.36
N GLU A 138 -19.81 6.92 6.42
CA GLU A 138 -20.89 6.20 5.75
C GLU A 138 -20.38 5.03 4.91
N PHE A 139 -19.32 5.28 4.13
CA PHE A 139 -18.69 4.24 3.33
C PHE A 139 -18.16 3.10 4.22
N ALA A 140 -17.47 3.43 5.33
CA ALA A 140 -16.94 2.47 6.29
C ALA A 140 -18.04 1.69 7.04
N GLY A 141 -19.23 2.27 7.19
CA GLY A 141 -20.34 1.67 7.94
C GLY A 141 -20.05 1.54 9.44
N ILE A 142 -19.35 2.52 10.03
CA ILE A 142 -18.92 2.49 11.44
C ILE A 142 -19.53 3.60 12.29
N ARG A 143 -20.61 4.24 11.83
CA ARG A 143 -21.19 5.43 12.48
C ARG A 143 -21.48 5.22 13.96
N ASP A 144 -22.04 4.08 14.34
CA ASP A 144 -22.40 3.74 15.72
C ASP A 144 -21.18 3.50 16.64
N PHE A 145 -20.02 3.22 16.04
CA PHE A 145 -18.77 2.95 16.75
C PHE A 145 -17.75 4.09 16.65
N LEU A 146 -18.13 5.20 16.02
CA LEU A 146 -17.20 6.27 15.64
C LEU A 146 -16.41 6.84 16.83
N ASP A 147 -17.03 6.95 17.97
CA ASP A 147 -16.42 7.50 19.21
C ASP A 147 -15.92 6.38 20.15
N THR A 148 -15.89 5.13 19.68
CA THR A 148 -15.31 3.98 20.40
C THR A 148 -13.84 3.81 19.99
N PRO A 149 -12.92 3.51 20.94
CA PRO A 149 -11.53 3.20 20.62
C PRO A 149 -11.41 1.99 19.69
N ALA A 150 -10.47 2.08 18.70
CA ALA A 150 -10.30 1.07 17.66
C ALA A 150 -9.84 -0.30 18.19
N ARG A 151 -9.38 -0.41 19.43
CA ARG A 151 -9.09 -1.68 20.09
C ARG A 151 -10.33 -2.58 20.23
N TYR A 152 -11.53 -1.99 20.23
CA TYR A 152 -12.80 -2.72 20.31
C TYR A 152 -13.40 -3.03 18.93
N TYR A 153 -12.72 -2.59 17.85
CA TYR A 153 -13.14 -2.90 16.49
C TYR A 153 -12.73 -4.32 16.11
N SER A 154 -13.58 -5.00 15.35
CA SER A 154 -13.18 -6.22 14.66
C SER A 154 -12.09 -5.89 13.61
N SER A 155 -11.31 -6.90 13.19
CA SER A 155 -10.34 -6.73 12.10
C SER A 155 -11.01 -6.22 10.82
N GLY A 156 -12.25 -6.66 10.54
CA GLY A 156 -13.06 -6.17 9.43
C GLY A 156 -13.41 -4.69 9.57
N MET A 157 -13.81 -4.21 10.75
CA MET A 157 -14.09 -2.79 10.99
C MET A 157 -12.84 -1.93 10.83
N GLN A 158 -11.70 -2.38 11.34
CA GLN A 158 -10.42 -1.68 11.17
C GLN A 158 -10.07 -1.55 9.70
N ALA A 159 -10.17 -2.63 8.97
CA ALA A 159 -9.84 -2.65 7.57
C ALA A 159 -10.83 -1.81 6.72
N ARG A 160 -12.14 -1.84 7.03
CA ARG A 160 -13.13 -0.95 6.41
C ARG A 160 -12.79 0.52 6.66
N LEU A 161 -12.42 0.88 7.90
CA LEU A 161 -12.04 2.24 8.24
C LEU A 161 -10.84 2.71 7.42
N GLY A 162 -9.74 1.96 7.43
CA GLY A 162 -8.53 2.34 6.72
C GLY A 162 -8.74 2.43 5.21
N PHE A 163 -9.43 1.44 4.60
CA PHE A 163 -9.77 1.47 3.18
C PHE A 163 -10.63 2.69 2.82
N SER A 164 -11.66 2.97 3.63
CA SER A 164 -12.57 4.09 3.39
C SER A 164 -11.84 5.43 3.38
N VAL A 165 -10.89 5.63 4.28
CA VAL A 165 -10.07 6.86 4.24
C VAL A 165 -9.23 6.90 2.97
N GLY A 166 -8.54 5.80 2.63
CA GLY A 166 -7.61 5.75 1.52
C GLY A 166 -8.24 5.97 0.13
N VAL A 167 -9.48 5.51 -0.09
CA VAL A 167 -10.20 5.71 -1.37
C VAL A 167 -10.86 7.09 -1.49
N HIS A 168 -10.91 7.86 -0.40
CA HIS A 168 -11.44 9.22 -0.38
C HIS A 168 -10.34 10.29 -0.35
N VAL A 169 -9.08 9.90 -0.55
CA VAL A 169 -7.96 10.83 -0.76
C VAL A 169 -7.89 11.24 -2.23
N ASP A 170 -7.48 12.49 -2.48
CA ASP A 170 -7.17 12.94 -3.85
C ASP A 170 -5.85 12.29 -4.29
N ALA A 171 -5.94 11.14 -4.94
CA ALA A 171 -4.79 10.42 -5.48
C ALA A 171 -4.79 10.45 -7.01
N ASP A 172 -3.61 10.56 -7.60
CA ASP A 172 -3.40 10.33 -9.04
C ASP A 172 -3.15 8.84 -9.31
N ILE A 173 -2.64 8.11 -8.29
CA ILE A 173 -2.32 6.68 -8.34
C ILE A 173 -2.85 6.00 -7.09
N LEU A 174 -3.62 4.93 -7.27
CA LEU A 174 -4.11 4.06 -6.20
C LEU A 174 -3.39 2.72 -6.28
N LEU A 175 -2.71 2.33 -5.21
CA LEU A 175 -2.08 1.02 -5.09
C LEU A 175 -2.90 0.16 -4.14
N VAL A 176 -3.44 -0.93 -4.63
CA VAL A 176 -4.33 -1.82 -3.88
C VAL A 176 -3.68 -3.18 -3.73
N ASP A 177 -3.34 -3.54 -2.50
CA ASP A 177 -2.85 -4.89 -2.21
C ASP A 177 -4.05 -5.86 -2.11
N GLU A 178 -3.79 -7.14 -2.11
CA GLU A 178 -4.69 -8.29 -1.90
C GLU A 178 -5.87 -8.04 -0.94
N ALA A 179 -5.79 -6.96 -0.16
CA ALA A 179 -6.75 -6.50 0.84
C ALA A 179 -8.16 -6.16 0.31
N LEU A 180 -8.47 -6.34 -0.98
CA LEU A 180 -9.86 -6.28 -1.48
C LEU A 180 -10.76 -7.39 -0.91
N ALA A 181 -10.18 -8.43 -0.32
CA ALA A 181 -10.90 -9.45 0.45
C ALA A 181 -11.31 -8.99 1.86
N VAL A 182 -11.23 -7.67 2.14
CA VAL A 182 -11.54 -7.11 3.45
C VAL A 182 -13.04 -6.87 3.61
N GLY A 183 -13.56 -7.26 4.76
CA GLY A 183 -14.97 -7.09 5.10
C GLY A 183 -15.85 -8.21 4.55
N ASP A 184 -17.14 -7.94 4.51
CA ASP A 184 -18.14 -8.82 3.91
C ASP A 184 -18.34 -8.56 2.42
N ALA A 185 -19.17 -9.38 1.77
CA ALA A 185 -19.44 -9.28 0.34
C ALA A 185 -20.00 -7.91 -0.07
N ASP A 186 -20.82 -7.30 0.79
CA ASP A 186 -21.43 -5.99 0.53
C ASP A 186 -20.38 -4.88 0.54
N PHE A 187 -19.43 -4.92 1.48
CA PHE A 187 -18.34 -3.96 1.50
C PHE A 187 -17.38 -4.16 0.33
N GLN A 188 -17.09 -5.40 -0.04
CA GLN A 188 -16.27 -5.70 -1.23
C GLN A 188 -16.90 -5.12 -2.50
N ALA A 189 -18.23 -5.27 -2.67
CA ALA A 189 -18.94 -4.68 -3.79
C ALA A 189 -18.83 -3.14 -3.82
N LYS A 190 -18.94 -2.47 -2.65
CA LYS A 190 -18.71 -1.03 -2.51
C LYS A 190 -17.27 -0.64 -2.89
N CYS A 191 -16.27 -1.42 -2.48
CA CYS A 191 -14.87 -1.17 -2.83
C CYS A 191 -14.65 -1.23 -4.34
N ILE A 192 -15.20 -2.26 -5.01
CA ILE A 192 -15.11 -2.41 -6.47
C ILE A 192 -15.77 -1.24 -7.17
N ALA A 193 -17.01 -0.88 -6.79
CA ALA A 193 -17.72 0.24 -7.38
C ALA A 193 -16.96 1.57 -7.21
N LYS A 194 -16.34 1.80 -6.05
CA LYS A 194 -15.53 3.00 -5.79
C LYS A 194 -14.26 3.02 -6.64
N MET A 195 -13.60 1.90 -6.85
CA MET A 195 -12.44 1.83 -7.75
C MET A 195 -12.83 2.06 -9.21
N GLU A 196 -14.00 1.59 -9.65
CA GLU A 196 -14.53 1.86 -10.99
C GLU A 196 -14.81 3.36 -11.16
N GLU A 197 -15.44 4.00 -10.17
CA GLU A 197 -15.64 5.46 -10.14
C GLU A 197 -14.32 6.22 -10.27
N LEU A 198 -13.33 5.89 -9.42
CA LEU A 198 -12.01 6.55 -9.44
C LEU A 198 -11.28 6.35 -10.77
N SER A 199 -11.37 5.17 -11.35
CA SER A 199 -10.81 4.91 -12.67
C SER A 199 -11.52 5.72 -13.76
N GLY A 200 -12.83 5.87 -13.69
CA GLY A 200 -13.60 6.75 -14.58
C GLY A 200 -13.20 8.22 -14.47
N LEU A 201 -12.67 8.65 -13.33
CA LEU A 201 -12.09 9.97 -13.10
C LEU A 201 -10.62 10.10 -13.56
N GLY A 202 -10.04 9.04 -14.13
CA GLY A 202 -8.66 9.03 -14.65
C GLY A 202 -7.59 8.71 -13.62
N VAL A 203 -7.95 8.17 -12.44
CA VAL A 203 -6.99 7.68 -11.46
C VAL A 203 -6.35 6.39 -11.97
N THR A 204 -5.02 6.31 -11.94
CA THR A 204 -4.26 5.10 -12.24
C THR A 204 -4.43 4.10 -11.09
N ILE A 205 -4.79 2.86 -11.39
CA ILE A 205 -5.04 1.83 -10.37
C ILE A 205 -4.12 0.64 -10.59
N VAL A 206 -3.30 0.32 -9.61
CA VAL A 206 -2.47 -0.89 -9.62
C VAL A 206 -2.94 -1.83 -8.52
N VAL A 207 -3.37 -3.03 -8.91
CA VAL A 207 -3.90 -4.04 -7.98
C VAL A 207 -2.99 -5.26 -7.97
N VAL A 208 -2.71 -5.76 -6.78
CA VAL A 208 -1.97 -7.01 -6.61
C VAL A 208 -2.93 -8.14 -6.24
N PHE A 209 -2.78 -9.26 -6.94
CA PHE A 209 -3.51 -10.48 -6.65
C PHE A 209 -2.56 -11.63 -6.31
N PRO A 210 -2.91 -12.49 -5.33
CA PRO A 210 -2.21 -13.75 -5.15
C PRO A 210 -2.55 -14.67 -6.32
N THR A 211 -1.56 -15.41 -6.82
CA THR A 211 -1.85 -16.52 -7.74
C THR A 211 -2.45 -17.66 -6.91
N PRO A 212 -3.59 -18.23 -7.28
CA PRO A 212 -4.06 -19.46 -6.64
C PRO A 212 -2.99 -20.55 -6.76
N VAL A 213 -2.80 -21.28 -5.67
CA VAL A 213 -1.85 -22.41 -5.57
C VAL A 213 -2.43 -23.61 -6.29
#